data_599ee974651002435d2e28d3c835f5b4
#
_entry.id   599ee974651002435d2e28d3c835f5b4
#
_cell.length_a   1.000
_cell.length_b   1.000
_cell.length_c   1.000
_cell.angle_alpha   90.00
_cell.angle_beta   90.00
_cell.angle_gamma   90.00
#
_symmetry.space_group_name_H-M   'P 1'
#
loop_
_entity.id
_entity.type
_entity.pdbx_description
1 polymer ?
#
loop_
_entity_poly.entity_id
_entity_poly.type
_entity_poly.pdbx_seq_one_letter_code
_entity_poly.pdbx_strand_id
1 'polypeptide(L)'
;MNRILLGLIGRRIAITAVTLLIVSGIIFTMTNLLPGDAAQAALGQSATPETVAALRLQFGLDMPAYLRYLHWLAGLLHGDFGRSLSGDMPVAEMIGSRLPKSLTLAAITTLVSVPAALLLGILAAVKRESIVDRLISLGTLSLVATPEFLIATLAVLVFAVKLRWLSALSYGGSIDSLHDFLRAYAMPVLTLCAVVIAQMARMTRAAVLEQLSASYVEMAVLKGASPARVVLRHALPNAIGPIANAIALSLSYLLGGVIVVETIFNYPGLASLMVDAVSNRDFPLIQACTLIFCIAYLTLVLLADLCSIVSNPRLRT
;
A
#
# COMPACT_ATOMS: atom_id res chain seq x y z
N MET A 1 -6.70 -21.68 -23.07
CA MET A 1 -7.21 -20.84 -21.98
C MET A 1 -8.71 -20.73 -22.18
N ASN A 2 -9.53 -21.27 -21.26
CA ASN A 2 -10.96 -21.44 -21.45
C ASN A 2 -11.69 -20.09 -21.57
N ARG A 3 -12.68 -19.99 -22.47
CA ARG A 3 -13.52 -18.79 -22.66
C ARG A 3 -14.11 -18.25 -21.35
N ILE A 4 -14.42 -19.15 -20.41
CA ILE A 4 -14.91 -18.82 -19.06
C ILE A 4 -13.88 -18.02 -18.27
N LEU A 5 -12.62 -18.46 -18.28
CA LEU A 5 -11.52 -17.80 -17.55
C LEU A 5 -11.26 -16.39 -18.10
N LEU A 6 -11.24 -16.24 -19.43
CA LEU A 6 -11.13 -14.94 -20.09
C LEU A 6 -12.30 -14.00 -19.75
N GLY A 7 -13.50 -14.54 -19.69
CA GLY A 7 -14.69 -13.77 -19.29
C GLY A 7 -14.61 -13.28 -17.84
N LEU A 8 -14.15 -14.12 -16.91
CA LEU A 8 -13.96 -13.74 -15.52
C LEU A 8 -12.89 -12.65 -15.36
N ILE A 9 -11.76 -12.80 -16.05
CA ILE A 9 -10.67 -11.80 -16.05
C ILE A 9 -11.18 -10.48 -16.64
N GLY A 10 -11.84 -10.50 -17.79
CA GLY A 10 -12.41 -9.32 -18.43
C GLY A 10 -13.42 -8.59 -17.54
N ARG A 11 -14.27 -9.35 -16.84
CA ARG A 11 -15.23 -8.79 -15.88
C ARG A 11 -14.52 -8.10 -14.70
N ARG A 12 -13.43 -8.69 -14.17
CA ARG A 12 -12.64 -8.09 -13.08
C ARG A 12 -11.97 -6.81 -13.51
N ILE A 13 -11.36 -6.79 -14.68
CA ILE A 13 -10.75 -5.58 -15.25
C ILE A 13 -11.80 -4.47 -15.45
N ALA A 14 -12.97 -4.81 -15.99
CA ALA A 14 -14.05 -3.85 -16.17
C ALA A 14 -14.56 -3.27 -14.84
N ILE A 15 -14.73 -4.11 -13.82
CA ILE A 15 -15.11 -3.67 -12.47
C ILE A 15 -14.04 -2.74 -11.90
N THR A 16 -12.76 -3.07 -12.02
CA THR A 16 -11.63 -2.23 -11.55
C THR A 16 -11.64 -0.87 -12.26
N ALA A 17 -11.84 -0.83 -13.57
CA ALA A 17 -11.91 0.40 -14.35
C ALA A 17 -13.11 1.29 -13.92
N VAL A 18 -14.28 0.70 -13.73
CA VAL A 18 -15.47 1.41 -13.24
C VAL A 18 -15.24 1.94 -11.83
N THR A 19 -14.64 1.13 -10.95
CA THR A 19 -14.29 1.56 -9.58
C THR A 19 -13.32 2.74 -9.61
N LEU A 20 -12.30 2.71 -10.47
CA LEU A 20 -11.35 3.80 -10.62
C LEU A 20 -12.02 5.10 -11.09
N LEU A 21 -12.96 5.00 -12.03
CA LEU A 21 -13.76 6.13 -12.49
C LEU A 21 -14.62 6.73 -11.37
N ILE A 22 -15.30 5.89 -10.59
CA ILE A 22 -16.10 6.35 -9.45
C ILE A 22 -15.20 7.04 -8.42
N VAL A 23 -14.08 6.42 -8.06
CA VAL A 23 -13.11 6.95 -7.09
C VAL A 23 -12.53 8.28 -7.57
N SER A 24 -12.19 8.40 -8.86
CA SER A 24 -11.70 9.67 -9.42
C SER A 24 -12.73 10.80 -9.29
N GLY A 25 -14.02 10.50 -9.51
CA GLY A 25 -15.11 11.45 -9.29
C GLY A 25 -15.26 11.84 -7.81
N ILE A 26 -15.10 10.89 -6.89
CA ILE A 26 -15.12 11.16 -5.45
C ILE A 26 -13.94 12.04 -5.05
N ILE A 27 -12.72 11.72 -5.48
CA ILE A 27 -11.51 12.51 -5.19
C ILE A 27 -11.70 13.94 -5.67
N PHE A 28 -12.14 14.12 -6.92
CA PHE A 28 -12.39 15.43 -7.49
C PHE A 28 -13.44 16.22 -6.69
N THR A 29 -14.54 15.55 -6.31
CA THR A 29 -15.61 16.20 -5.54
C THR A 29 -15.14 16.57 -4.15
N MET A 30 -14.45 15.67 -3.45
CA MET A 30 -13.94 15.91 -2.09
C MET A 30 -12.94 17.06 -2.06
N THR A 31 -12.01 17.12 -3.04
CA THR A 31 -11.05 18.23 -3.11
C THR A 31 -11.74 19.58 -3.39
N ASN A 32 -12.82 19.59 -4.18
CA ASN A 32 -13.59 20.82 -4.41
C ASN A 32 -14.48 21.23 -3.22
N LEU A 33 -14.81 20.31 -2.31
CA LEU A 33 -15.58 20.58 -1.09
C LEU A 33 -14.70 21.00 0.10
N LEU A 34 -13.39 20.94 -0.03
CA LEU A 34 -12.49 21.40 1.03
C LEU A 34 -12.74 22.90 1.33
N PRO A 35 -12.93 23.26 2.61
CA PRO A 35 -13.23 24.64 2.98
C PRO A 35 -12.04 25.56 2.67
N GLY A 36 -12.31 26.68 2.02
CA GLY A 36 -11.33 27.72 1.64
C GLY A 36 -11.15 27.83 0.12
N ASP A 37 -10.56 28.94 -0.30
CA ASP A 37 -10.25 29.24 -1.69
C ASP A 37 -8.81 28.85 -1.99
N ALA A 38 -8.59 28.00 -3.01
CA ALA A 38 -7.27 27.57 -3.44
C ALA A 38 -6.39 28.75 -3.89
N ALA A 39 -6.98 29.73 -4.59
CA ALA A 39 -6.27 30.93 -5.01
C ALA A 39 -5.85 31.78 -3.80
N GLN A 40 -6.72 31.91 -2.82
CA GLN A 40 -6.42 32.63 -1.58
C GLN A 40 -5.35 31.89 -0.75
N ALA A 41 -5.41 30.57 -0.69
CA ALA A 41 -4.41 29.77 0.01
C ALA A 41 -3.03 29.86 -0.66
N ALA A 42 -2.97 29.84 -1.99
CA ALA A 42 -1.73 29.98 -2.75
C ALA A 42 -1.06 31.35 -2.58
N LEU A 43 -1.86 32.43 -2.46
CA LEU A 43 -1.36 33.79 -2.27
C LEU A 43 -1.00 34.10 -0.80
N GLY A 44 -1.57 33.33 0.14
CA GLY A 44 -1.31 33.54 1.58
C GLY A 44 -1.57 34.96 2.04
N GLN A 45 -0.58 35.60 2.66
CA GLN A 45 -0.67 36.99 3.15
C GLN A 45 -0.70 38.04 2.03
N SER A 46 -0.33 37.70 0.80
CA SER A 46 -0.33 38.58 -0.36
C SER A 46 -1.68 38.60 -1.09
N ALA A 47 -2.71 37.95 -0.58
CA ALA A 47 -4.03 37.84 -1.17
C ALA A 47 -4.77 39.19 -1.15
N THR A 48 -4.89 39.82 -2.31
CA THR A 48 -5.82 40.94 -2.51
C THR A 48 -7.02 40.46 -3.35
N PRO A 49 -8.19 41.12 -3.30
CA PRO A 49 -9.33 40.70 -4.11
C PRO A 49 -9.00 40.57 -5.60
N GLU A 50 -8.15 41.47 -6.12
CA GLU A 50 -7.76 41.52 -7.53
C GLU A 50 -6.83 40.37 -7.88
N THR A 51 -5.81 40.08 -7.04
CA THR A 51 -4.87 38.97 -7.28
C THR A 51 -5.55 37.61 -7.13
N VAL A 52 -6.47 37.46 -6.19
CA VAL A 52 -7.30 36.27 -6.04
C VAL A 52 -8.17 36.03 -7.26
N ALA A 53 -8.86 37.10 -7.78
CA ALA A 53 -9.68 36.97 -8.97
C ALA A 53 -8.86 36.58 -10.22
N ALA A 54 -7.69 37.18 -10.41
CA ALA A 54 -6.79 36.85 -11.51
C ALA A 54 -6.31 35.39 -11.43
N LEU A 55 -5.94 34.92 -10.24
CA LEU A 55 -5.47 33.54 -10.03
C LEU A 55 -6.60 32.53 -10.19
N ARG A 56 -7.84 32.86 -9.79
CA ARG A 56 -9.01 31.98 -10.03
C ARG A 56 -9.27 31.78 -11.52
N LEU A 57 -9.16 32.83 -12.32
CA LEU A 57 -9.28 32.74 -13.78
C LEU A 57 -8.14 31.88 -14.36
N GLN A 58 -6.90 32.10 -13.92
CA GLN A 58 -5.73 31.31 -14.37
C GLN A 58 -5.88 29.83 -14.05
N PHE A 59 -6.40 29.48 -12.88
CA PHE A 59 -6.63 28.10 -12.45
C PHE A 59 -7.95 27.52 -13.00
N GLY A 60 -8.73 28.28 -13.75
CA GLY A 60 -10.03 27.87 -14.29
C GLY A 60 -11.06 27.52 -13.22
N LEU A 61 -10.94 28.07 -12.00
CA LEU A 61 -11.83 27.75 -10.88
C LEU A 61 -13.25 28.27 -11.08
N ASP A 62 -13.44 29.23 -11.99
CA ASP A 62 -14.74 29.81 -12.35
C ASP A 62 -15.52 28.92 -13.36
N MET A 63 -14.88 27.88 -13.92
CA MET A 63 -15.57 26.94 -14.80
C MET A 63 -16.48 26.01 -13.99
N PRO A 64 -17.63 25.56 -14.57
CA PRO A 64 -18.47 24.55 -13.94
C PRO A 64 -17.69 23.31 -13.54
N ALA A 65 -17.94 22.77 -12.34
CA ALA A 65 -17.17 21.67 -11.75
C ALA A 65 -17.12 20.43 -12.67
N TYR A 66 -18.22 20.10 -13.36
CA TYR A 66 -18.27 18.96 -14.27
C TYR A 66 -17.33 19.12 -15.48
N LEU A 67 -17.18 20.34 -16.02
CA LEU A 67 -16.23 20.61 -17.11
C LEU A 67 -14.78 20.51 -16.61
N ARG A 68 -14.49 21.02 -15.42
CA ARG A 68 -13.17 20.87 -14.80
C ARG A 68 -12.82 19.40 -14.58
N TYR A 69 -13.78 18.59 -14.13
CA TYR A 69 -13.59 17.14 -13.98
C TYR A 69 -13.27 16.47 -15.31
N LEU A 70 -14.01 16.76 -16.36
CA LEU A 70 -13.77 16.18 -17.67
C LEU A 70 -12.43 16.60 -18.27
N HIS A 71 -12.05 17.87 -18.13
CA HIS A 71 -10.73 18.37 -18.56
C HIS A 71 -9.59 17.69 -17.77
N TRP A 72 -9.73 17.59 -16.45
CA TRP A 72 -8.77 16.88 -15.60
C TRP A 72 -8.65 15.42 -15.99
N LEU A 73 -9.76 14.71 -16.20
CA LEU A 73 -9.76 13.31 -16.61
C LEU A 73 -9.14 13.12 -18.00
N ALA A 74 -9.42 14.02 -18.94
CA ALA A 74 -8.79 14.01 -20.27
C ALA A 74 -7.27 14.27 -20.16
N GLY A 75 -6.85 15.23 -19.34
CA GLY A 75 -5.43 15.49 -19.07
C GLY A 75 -4.70 14.26 -18.54
N LEU A 76 -5.30 13.57 -17.57
CA LEU A 76 -4.73 12.32 -17.01
C LEU A 76 -4.49 11.23 -18.07
N LEU A 77 -5.39 11.09 -19.05
CA LEU A 77 -5.23 10.12 -20.15
C LEU A 77 -4.05 10.47 -21.07
N HIS A 78 -3.63 11.74 -21.10
CA HIS A 78 -2.46 12.21 -21.86
C HIS A 78 -1.20 12.37 -20.99
N GLY A 79 -1.28 11.97 -19.68
CA GLY A 79 -0.15 12.10 -18.75
C GLY A 79 0.05 13.51 -18.20
N ASP A 80 -0.91 14.40 -18.42
CA ASP A 80 -0.92 15.73 -17.83
C ASP A 80 -1.68 15.73 -16.51
N PHE A 81 -0.94 15.85 -15.41
CA PHE A 81 -1.48 15.94 -14.04
C PHE A 81 -1.74 17.39 -13.60
N GLY A 82 -1.51 18.37 -14.49
CA GLY A 82 -1.63 19.78 -14.20
C GLY A 82 -0.41 20.37 -13.51
N ARG A 83 -0.59 21.56 -12.95
CA ARG A 83 0.46 22.29 -12.21
C ARG A 83 0.06 22.47 -10.75
N SER A 84 1.07 22.44 -9.88
CA SER A 84 0.93 22.72 -8.45
C SER A 84 0.47 24.15 -8.23
N LEU A 85 -0.52 24.35 -7.36
CA LEU A 85 -1.04 25.68 -7.01
C LEU A 85 -0.09 26.43 -6.07
N SER A 86 0.72 25.72 -5.29
CA SER A 86 1.63 26.31 -4.29
C SER A 86 2.99 26.71 -4.85
N GLY A 87 3.45 26.02 -5.91
CA GLY A 87 4.80 26.23 -6.44
C GLY A 87 4.90 26.43 -7.94
N ASP A 88 3.77 26.44 -8.66
CA ASP A 88 3.70 26.51 -10.12
C ASP A 88 4.59 25.53 -10.89
N MET A 89 4.94 24.40 -10.23
CA MET A 89 5.71 23.32 -10.83
C MET A 89 4.78 22.28 -11.48
N PRO A 90 5.21 21.59 -12.57
CA PRO A 90 4.46 20.47 -13.11
C PRO A 90 4.28 19.36 -12.05
N VAL A 91 3.04 18.95 -11.81
CA VAL A 91 2.74 17.89 -10.83
C VAL A 91 3.43 16.56 -11.20
N ALA A 92 3.53 16.27 -12.51
CA ALA A 92 4.24 15.09 -13.01
C ALA A 92 5.72 15.04 -12.56
N GLU A 93 6.42 16.17 -12.56
CA GLU A 93 7.81 16.29 -12.13
C GLU A 93 7.96 16.08 -10.61
N MET A 94 7.07 16.71 -9.83
CA MET A 94 7.04 16.52 -8.37
C MET A 94 6.82 15.05 -8.00
N ILE A 95 5.85 14.39 -8.64
CA ILE A 95 5.57 12.97 -8.45
C ILE A 95 6.74 12.11 -8.94
N GLY A 96 7.30 12.40 -10.10
CA GLY A 96 8.42 11.67 -10.68
C GLY A 96 9.66 11.62 -9.78
N SER A 97 9.89 12.65 -8.98
CA SER A 97 10.98 12.72 -8.00
C SER A 97 10.72 11.92 -6.71
N ARG A 98 9.45 11.68 -6.35
CA ARG A 98 9.02 11.09 -5.08
C ARG A 98 8.53 9.65 -5.20
N LEU A 99 7.79 9.33 -6.26
CA LEU A 99 7.22 8.01 -6.49
C LEU A 99 8.26 6.87 -6.49
N PRO A 100 9.44 6.98 -7.15
CA PRO A 100 10.44 5.94 -7.10
C PRO A 100 10.92 5.63 -5.69
N LYS A 101 10.99 6.64 -4.80
CA LYS A 101 11.41 6.47 -3.41
C LYS A 101 10.38 5.67 -2.61
N SER A 102 9.09 6.01 -2.71
CA SER A 102 8.02 5.22 -2.09
C SER A 102 7.98 3.80 -2.61
N LEU A 103 8.15 3.60 -3.93
CA LEU A 103 8.21 2.27 -4.52
C LEU A 103 9.41 1.47 -4.01
N THR A 104 10.57 2.10 -3.84
CA THR A 104 11.76 1.46 -3.25
C THR A 104 11.50 1.03 -1.82
N LEU A 105 10.92 1.91 -0.99
CA LEU A 105 10.54 1.58 0.39
C LEU A 105 9.55 0.41 0.44
N ALA A 106 8.51 0.44 -0.39
CA ALA A 106 7.52 -0.63 -0.48
C ALA A 106 8.13 -1.95 -0.97
N ALA A 107 9.04 -1.88 -1.96
CA ALA A 107 9.73 -3.06 -2.50
C ALA A 107 10.63 -3.73 -1.46
N ILE A 108 11.45 -2.95 -0.73
CA ILE A 108 12.32 -3.47 0.34
C ILE A 108 11.46 -4.11 1.45
N THR A 109 10.41 -3.39 1.88
CA THR A 109 9.48 -3.91 2.88
C THR A 109 8.84 -5.22 2.43
N THR A 110 8.38 -5.29 1.19
CA THR A 110 7.77 -6.51 0.61
C THR A 110 8.77 -7.66 0.56
N LEU A 111 10.00 -7.40 0.10
CA LEU A 111 11.05 -8.40 -0.02
C LEU A 111 11.43 -9.03 1.34
N VAL A 112 11.34 -8.25 2.41
CA VAL A 112 11.63 -8.72 3.78
C VAL A 112 10.39 -9.35 4.40
N SER A 113 9.23 -8.68 4.31
CA SER A 113 8.02 -9.08 5.04
C SER A 113 7.38 -10.35 4.48
N VAL A 114 7.34 -10.53 3.16
CA VAL A 114 6.66 -11.69 2.55
C VAL A 114 7.32 -13.01 2.97
N PRO A 115 8.64 -13.23 2.77
CA PRO A 115 9.29 -14.47 3.21
C PRO A 115 9.17 -14.69 4.72
N ALA A 116 9.36 -13.63 5.53
CA ALA A 116 9.27 -13.74 6.99
C ALA A 116 7.85 -14.14 7.44
N ALA A 117 6.82 -13.51 6.89
CA ALA A 117 5.43 -13.79 7.21
C ALA A 117 5.02 -15.21 6.79
N LEU A 118 5.42 -15.64 5.61
CA LEU A 118 5.16 -17.01 5.14
C LEU A 118 5.84 -18.03 6.04
N LEU A 119 7.11 -17.82 6.39
CA LEU A 119 7.85 -18.69 7.28
C LEU A 119 7.16 -18.80 8.66
N LEU A 120 6.83 -17.66 9.27
CA LEU A 120 6.17 -17.64 10.58
C LEU A 120 4.77 -18.24 10.52
N GLY A 121 3.97 -17.93 9.50
CA GLY A 121 2.61 -18.46 9.35
C GLY A 121 2.58 -19.95 9.12
N ILE A 122 3.44 -20.47 8.24
CA ILE A 122 3.57 -21.91 7.98
C ILE A 122 4.10 -22.63 9.24
N LEU A 123 5.12 -22.07 9.90
CA LEU A 123 5.68 -22.65 11.12
C LEU A 123 4.64 -22.75 12.24
N ALA A 124 3.84 -21.69 12.43
CA ALA A 124 2.76 -21.69 13.42
C ALA A 124 1.66 -22.72 13.07
N ALA A 125 1.32 -22.87 11.79
CA ALA A 125 0.34 -23.87 11.34
C ALA A 125 0.83 -25.30 11.53
N VAL A 126 2.06 -25.58 11.16
CA VAL A 126 2.68 -26.94 11.27
C VAL A 126 2.88 -27.34 12.73
N LYS A 127 3.27 -26.38 13.58
CA LYS A 127 3.43 -26.59 15.04
C LYS A 127 2.20 -26.15 15.83
N ARG A 128 1.03 -26.39 15.28
CA ARG A 128 -0.26 -26.04 15.92
C ARG A 128 -0.30 -26.47 17.40
N GLU A 129 -0.84 -25.60 18.26
CA GLU A 129 -1.02 -25.80 19.73
C GLU A 129 0.29 -25.91 20.53
N SER A 130 1.45 -25.78 19.88
CA SER A 130 2.75 -25.75 20.56
C SER A 130 3.04 -24.37 21.16
N ILE A 131 4.10 -24.30 22.00
CA ILE A 131 4.62 -23.03 22.53
C ILE A 131 5.02 -22.08 21.38
N VAL A 132 5.60 -22.61 20.30
CA VAL A 132 5.99 -21.82 19.11
C VAL A 132 4.77 -21.15 18.47
N ASP A 133 3.70 -21.92 18.26
CA ASP A 133 2.45 -21.37 17.72
C ASP A 133 1.87 -20.29 18.62
N ARG A 134 1.86 -20.53 19.94
CA ARG A 134 1.36 -19.53 20.91
C ARG A 134 2.17 -18.25 20.92
N LEU A 135 3.50 -18.34 20.88
CA LEU A 135 4.37 -17.16 20.85
C LEU A 135 4.21 -16.36 19.56
N ILE A 136 4.17 -17.03 18.40
CA ILE A 136 3.94 -16.36 17.11
C ILE A 136 2.55 -15.72 17.10
N SER A 137 1.53 -16.44 17.55
CA SER A 137 0.15 -15.92 17.56
C SER A 137 -0.03 -14.75 18.53
N LEU A 138 0.54 -14.80 19.72
CA LEU A 138 0.51 -13.69 20.67
C LEU A 138 1.29 -12.48 20.15
N GLY A 139 2.50 -12.69 19.62
CA GLY A 139 3.31 -11.60 19.07
C GLY A 139 2.62 -10.91 17.88
N THR A 140 2.09 -11.68 16.93
CA THR A 140 1.39 -11.13 15.78
C THR A 140 0.07 -10.45 16.19
N LEU A 141 -0.66 -10.99 17.17
CA LEU A 141 -1.88 -10.36 17.69
C LEU A 141 -1.57 -9.02 18.36
N SER A 142 -0.53 -8.96 19.18
CA SER A 142 -0.09 -7.72 19.84
C SER A 142 0.30 -6.64 18.83
N LEU A 143 1.04 -7.01 17.77
CA LEU A 143 1.44 -6.07 16.73
C LEU A 143 0.24 -5.54 15.93
N VAL A 144 -0.71 -6.41 15.55
CA VAL A 144 -1.92 -5.99 14.81
C VAL A 144 -2.84 -5.12 15.68
N ALA A 145 -2.89 -5.37 16.99
CA ALA A 145 -3.69 -4.56 17.92
C ALA A 145 -3.06 -3.19 18.23
N THR A 146 -1.77 -3.01 17.92
CA THR A 146 -1.05 -1.76 18.20
C THR A 146 -1.13 -0.83 16.98
N PRO A 147 -1.55 0.43 17.14
CA PRO A 147 -1.56 1.40 16.05
C PRO A 147 -0.16 1.59 15.45
N GLU A 148 -0.09 1.71 14.14
CA GLU A 148 1.16 1.80 13.37
C GLU A 148 2.06 2.97 13.80
N PHE A 149 1.45 4.13 14.05
CA PHE A 149 2.18 5.31 14.53
C PHE A 149 2.83 5.07 15.90
N LEU A 150 2.20 4.27 16.77
CA LEU A 150 2.74 3.93 18.07
C LEU A 150 3.94 3.00 17.93
N ILE A 151 3.89 2.02 17.02
CA ILE A 151 5.02 1.14 16.71
C ILE A 151 6.20 1.99 16.20
N ALA A 152 5.94 2.91 15.26
CA ALA A 152 6.95 3.84 14.74
C ALA A 152 7.58 4.68 15.86
N THR A 153 6.76 5.29 16.71
CA THR A 153 7.22 6.15 17.81
C THR A 153 8.03 5.37 18.85
N LEU A 154 7.57 4.17 19.20
CA LEU A 154 8.32 3.29 20.12
C LEU A 154 9.66 2.84 19.50
N ALA A 155 9.67 2.53 18.20
CA ALA A 155 10.90 2.19 17.50
C ALA A 155 11.89 3.37 17.51
N VAL A 156 11.44 4.60 17.25
CA VAL A 156 12.27 5.81 17.39
C VAL A 156 12.81 5.96 18.82
N LEU A 157 11.94 5.84 19.82
CA LEU A 157 12.35 5.96 21.22
C LEU A 157 13.43 4.95 21.61
N VAL A 158 13.25 3.70 21.20
CA VAL A 158 14.19 2.62 21.57
C VAL A 158 15.47 2.71 20.73
N PHE A 159 15.36 2.67 19.40
CA PHE A 159 16.53 2.49 18.53
C PHE A 159 17.27 3.80 18.22
N ALA A 160 16.57 4.92 18.14
CA ALA A 160 17.22 6.19 17.84
C ALA A 160 17.59 6.99 19.10
N VAL A 161 16.71 7.07 20.10
CA VAL A 161 16.96 7.91 21.28
C VAL A 161 17.74 7.17 22.36
N LYS A 162 17.27 5.96 22.78
CA LYS A 162 17.92 5.23 23.88
C LYS A 162 19.17 4.48 23.44
N LEU A 163 19.07 3.65 22.41
CA LEU A 163 20.19 2.83 21.94
C LEU A 163 21.14 3.57 21.00
N ARG A 164 20.64 4.59 20.30
CA ARG A 164 21.39 5.38 19.30
C ARG A 164 22.00 4.53 18.17
N TRP A 165 21.36 3.42 17.83
CA TRP A 165 21.83 2.52 16.78
C TRP A 165 21.42 2.99 15.39
N LEU A 166 20.21 3.56 15.27
CA LEU A 166 19.61 3.97 14.02
C LEU A 166 19.23 5.45 14.05
N SER A 167 19.09 6.06 12.88
CA SER A 167 18.63 7.44 12.75
C SER A 167 17.12 7.53 12.90
N ALA A 168 16.63 8.55 13.62
CA ALA A 168 15.21 8.85 13.72
C ALA A 168 14.63 9.37 12.39
N LEU A 169 15.46 9.99 11.56
CA LEU A 169 15.06 10.59 10.28
C LEU A 169 15.71 9.82 9.13
N SER A 170 14.92 9.56 8.11
CA SER A 170 15.40 9.00 6.84
C SER A 170 15.92 10.12 5.97
N TYR A 171 17.21 10.44 6.11
CA TYR A 171 17.80 11.54 5.38
C TYR A 171 18.01 11.16 3.90
N GLY A 172 17.53 12.00 2.98
CA GLY A 172 17.64 11.82 1.53
C GLY A 172 19.02 12.22 0.95
N GLY A 173 20.11 11.89 1.65
CA GLY A 173 21.47 12.02 1.11
C GLY A 173 21.75 10.96 0.03
N SER A 174 22.90 11.09 -0.67
CA SER A 174 23.38 10.03 -1.54
C SER A 174 23.63 8.75 -0.75
N ILE A 175 23.16 7.62 -1.29
CA ILE A 175 23.35 6.30 -0.68
C ILE A 175 24.58 5.68 -1.32
N ASP A 176 25.75 5.99 -0.77
CA ASP A 176 27.02 5.56 -1.34
C ASP A 176 27.60 4.33 -0.64
N SER A 177 27.01 3.96 0.52
CA SER A 177 27.45 2.82 1.30
C SER A 177 26.28 2.00 1.84
N LEU A 178 26.56 0.73 2.21
CA LEU A 178 25.60 -0.11 2.92
C LEU A 178 25.17 0.52 4.26
N HIS A 179 26.05 1.23 4.91
CA HIS A 179 25.77 1.94 6.16
C HIS A 179 24.71 3.05 5.93
N ASP A 180 24.87 3.85 4.88
CA ASP A 180 23.92 4.92 4.53
C ASP A 180 22.56 4.34 4.15
N PHE A 181 22.58 3.23 3.40
CA PHE A 181 21.37 2.49 3.07
C PHE A 181 20.61 2.01 4.32
N LEU A 182 21.30 1.33 5.24
CA LEU A 182 20.70 0.88 6.49
C LEU A 182 20.19 2.05 7.32
N ARG A 183 20.92 3.14 7.36
CA ARG A 183 20.53 4.34 8.10
C ARG A 183 19.27 4.99 7.53
N ALA A 184 19.11 5.00 6.22
CA ALA A 184 17.95 5.58 5.55
C ALA A 184 16.69 4.71 5.64
N TYR A 185 16.85 3.39 5.53
CA TYR A 185 15.71 2.47 5.35
C TYR A 185 15.37 1.63 6.57
N ALA A 186 16.30 1.38 7.50
CA ALA A 186 16.10 0.40 8.57
C ALA A 186 14.87 0.70 9.43
N MET A 187 14.72 1.92 9.92
CA MET A 187 13.61 2.30 10.78
C MET A 187 12.26 2.26 10.07
N PRO A 188 12.09 2.91 8.89
CA PRO A 188 10.87 2.80 8.11
C PRO A 188 10.49 1.37 7.75
N VAL A 189 11.46 0.59 7.25
CA VAL A 189 11.22 -0.81 6.86
C VAL A 189 10.86 -1.68 8.05
N LEU A 190 11.55 -1.58 9.18
CA LEU A 190 11.24 -2.36 10.40
C LEU A 190 9.83 -2.06 10.90
N THR A 191 9.42 -0.80 10.88
CA THR A 191 8.08 -0.38 11.31
C THR A 191 6.99 -0.97 10.40
N LEU A 192 7.14 -0.82 9.08
CA LEU A 192 6.21 -1.39 8.10
C LEU A 192 6.19 -2.92 8.16
N CYS A 193 7.36 -3.56 8.27
CA CYS A 193 7.48 -5.00 8.38
C CYS A 193 6.76 -5.54 9.62
N ALA A 194 6.81 -4.87 10.76
CA ALA A 194 6.17 -5.33 11.98
C ALA A 194 4.65 -5.57 11.78
N VAL A 195 3.97 -4.62 11.14
CA VAL A 195 2.52 -4.71 10.88
C VAL A 195 2.21 -5.69 9.75
N VAL A 196 2.92 -5.59 8.62
CA VAL A 196 2.68 -6.44 7.43
C VAL A 196 2.96 -7.90 7.73
N ILE A 197 4.06 -8.22 8.43
CA ILE A 197 4.40 -9.58 8.83
C ILE A 197 3.31 -10.14 9.75
N ALA A 198 2.89 -9.35 10.74
CA ALA A 198 1.89 -9.79 11.70
C ALA A 198 0.55 -10.15 11.04
N GLN A 199 0.07 -9.28 10.15
CA GLN A 199 -1.17 -9.51 9.41
C GLN A 199 -1.07 -10.72 8.47
N MET A 200 -0.02 -10.76 7.64
CA MET A 200 0.19 -11.79 6.62
C MET A 200 0.46 -13.17 7.25
N ALA A 201 1.24 -13.25 8.33
CA ALA A 201 1.52 -14.51 9.01
C ALA A 201 0.25 -15.15 9.59
N ARG A 202 -0.65 -14.35 10.16
CA ARG A 202 -1.94 -14.83 10.67
C ARG A 202 -2.83 -15.37 9.55
N MET A 203 -2.93 -14.67 8.43
CA MET A 203 -3.71 -15.11 7.28
C MET A 203 -3.09 -16.38 6.65
N THR A 204 -1.77 -16.44 6.54
CA THR A 204 -1.04 -17.62 6.05
C THR A 204 -1.27 -18.81 6.97
N ARG A 205 -1.18 -18.62 8.31
CA ARG A 205 -1.46 -19.68 9.28
C ARG A 205 -2.88 -20.23 9.10
N ALA A 206 -3.89 -19.35 8.98
CA ALA A 206 -5.27 -19.75 8.78
C ALA A 206 -5.46 -20.55 7.49
N ALA A 207 -4.88 -20.08 6.38
CA ALA A 207 -4.95 -20.74 5.08
C ALA A 207 -4.32 -22.14 5.10
N VAL A 208 -3.16 -22.30 5.75
CA VAL A 208 -2.49 -23.60 5.86
C VAL A 208 -3.25 -24.55 6.79
N LEU A 209 -3.78 -24.06 7.92
CA LEU A 209 -4.57 -24.90 8.85
C LEU A 209 -5.84 -25.42 8.19
N GLU A 210 -6.52 -24.60 7.39
CA GLU A 210 -7.70 -25.02 6.63
C GLU A 210 -7.38 -26.20 5.72
N GLN A 211 -6.25 -26.15 4.99
CA GLN A 211 -5.83 -27.23 4.12
C GLN A 211 -5.39 -28.49 4.90
N LEU A 212 -4.71 -28.30 6.04
CA LEU A 212 -4.31 -29.44 6.90
C LEU A 212 -5.51 -30.19 7.50
N SER A 213 -6.65 -29.54 7.64
CA SER A 213 -7.90 -30.13 8.14
C SER A 213 -8.76 -30.76 7.04
N ALA A 214 -8.33 -30.70 5.78
CA ALA A 214 -9.12 -31.21 4.64
C ALA A 214 -9.06 -32.75 4.54
N SER A 215 -10.16 -33.39 4.12
CA SER A 215 -10.30 -34.85 4.06
C SER A 215 -9.23 -35.53 3.19
N TYR A 216 -8.75 -34.88 2.13
CA TYR A 216 -7.69 -35.45 1.27
C TYR A 216 -6.34 -35.50 1.99
N VAL A 217 -6.10 -34.61 2.96
CA VAL A 217 -4.89 -34.62 3.81
C VAL A 217 -5.00 -35.75 4.86
N GLU A 218 -6.18 -35.91 5.46
CA GLU A 218 -6.45 -37.03 6.36
C GLU A 218 -6.19 -38.41 5.68
N MET A 219 -6.69 -38.56 4.45
CA MET A 219 -6.42 -39.73 3.65
C MET A 219 -4.92 -39.95 3.35
N ALA A 220 -4.15 -38.88 3.17
CA ALA A 220 -2.71 -39.00 2.98
C ALA A 220 -2.01 -39.47 4.26
N VAL A 221 -2.44 -39.00 5.43
CA VAL A 221 -1.95 -39.44 6.74
C VAL A 221 -2.27 -40.93 6.96
N LEU A 222 -3.50 -41.36 6.69
CA LEU A 222 -3.95 -42.75 6.80
C LEU A 222 -3.16 -43.69 5.88
N LYS A 223 -2.67 -43.21 4.73
CA LYS A 223 -1.77 -43.91 3.81
C LYS A 223 -0.32 -43.91 4.25
N GLY A 224 0.02 -43.38 5.43
CA GLY A 224 1.37 -43.40 6.00
C GLY A 224 2.30 -42.28 5.46
N ALA A 225 1.77 -41.22 4.90
CA ALA A 225 2.60 -40.08 4.49
C ALA A 225 3.27 -39.42 5.70
N SER A 226 4.55 -39.11 5.61
CA SER A 226 5.28 -38.40 6.67
C SER A 226 4.76 -36.98 6.84
N PRO A 227 4.84 -36.37 8.05
CA PRO A 227 4.34 -35.00 8.32
C PRO A 227 4.88 -33.95 7.34
N ALA A 228 6.17 -34.01 7.02
CA ALA A 228 6.78 -33.11 6.05
C ALA A 228 6.18 -33.29 4.65
N ARG A 229 5.91 -34.54 4.22
CA ARG A 229 5.27 -34.82 2.91
C ARG A 229 3.83 -34.34 2.89
N VAL A 230 3.09 -34.46 3.98
CA VAL A 230 1.72 -33.96 4.13
C VAL A 230 1.71 -32.45 3.93
N VAL A 231 2.59 -31.71 4.60
CA VAL A 231 2.67 -30.25 4.49
C VAL A 231 3.11 -29.84 3.09
N LEU A 232 4.28 -30.32 2.62
CA LEU A 232 4.91 -29.79 1.40
C LEU A 232 4.21 -30.23 0.12
N ARG A 233 3.62 -31.45 0.09
CA ARG A 233 3.08 -32.05 -1.14
C ARG A 233 1.55 -32.05 -1.19
N HIS A 234 0.87 -31.94 -0.05
CA HIS A 234 -0.59 -31.99 0.00
C HIS A 234 -1.22 -30.69 0.48
N ALA A 235 -0.75 -30.06 1.56
CA ALA A 235 -1.36 -28.87 2.11
C ALA A 235 -0.91 -27.58 1.38
N LEU A 236 0.39 -27.30 1.30
CA LEU A 236 0.91 -26.06 0.75
C LEU A 236 0.51 -25.79 -0.72
N PRO A 237 0.56 -26.77 -1.65
CA PRO A 237 0.16 -26.53 -3.02
C PRO A 237 -1.30 -26.08 -3.15
N ASN A 238 -2.18 -26.55 -2.27
CA ASN A 238 -3.58 -26.16 -2.24
C ASN A 238 -3.83 -24.86 -1.46
N ALA A 239 -2.89 -24.46 -0.60
CA ALA A 239 -2.91 -23.20 0.13
C ALA A 239 -2.40 -22.00 -0.70
N ILE A 240 -1.77 -22.21 -1.88
CA ILE A 240 -1.17 -21.14 -2.70
C ILE A 240 -2.18 -20.04 -3.03
N GLY A 241 -3.40 -20.39 -3.44
CA GLY A 241 -4.44 -19.39 -3.75
C GLY A 241 -4.80 -18.49 -2.56
N PRO A 242 -5.22 -19.07 -1.41
CA PRO A 242 -5.45 -18.29 -0.19
C PRO A 242 -4.22 -17.49 0.29
N ILE A 243 -3.01 -18.06 0.19
CA ILE A 243 -1.77 -17.36 0.56
C ILE A 243 -1.51 -16.19 -0.39
N ALA A 244 -1.65 -16.35 -1.70
CA ALA A 244 -1.50 -15.26 -2.66
C ALA A 244 -2.49 -14.11 -2.38
N ASN A 245 -3.73 -14.45 -2.02
CA ASN A 245 -4.72 -13.45 -1.59
C ASN A 245 -4.29 -12.76 -0.29
N ALA A 246 -3.78 -13.49 0.69
CA ALA A 246 -3.25 -12.94 1.93
C ALA A 246 -2.09 -11.96 1.68
N ILE A 247 -1.16 -12.30 0.78
CA ILE A 247 -0.05 -11.42 0.37
C ILE A 247 -0.60 -10.13 -0.22
N ALA A 248 -1.50 -10.22 -1.20
CA ALA A 248 -2.00 -9.05 -1.88
C ALA A 248 -2.82 -8.12 -0.97
N LEU A 249 -3.65 -8.67 -0.08
CA LEU A 249 -4.35 -7.89 0.93
C LEU A 249 -3.37 -7.20 1.89
N SER A 250 -2.35 -7.91 2.37
CA SER A 250 -1.34 -7.32 3.26
C SER A 250 -0.52 -6.22 2.57
N LEU A 251 -0.19 -6.38 1.29
CA LEU A 251 0.47 -5.32 0.50
C LEU A 251 -0.47 -4.13 0.23
N SER A 252 -1.77 -4.35 0.14
CA SER A 252 -2.74 -3.26 0.07
C SER A 252 -2.77 -2.44 1.37
N TYR A 253 -2.67 -3.08 2.53
CA TYR A 253 -2.51 -2.39 3.82
C TYR A 253 -1.19 -1.62 3.91
N LEU A 254 -0.10 -2.15 3.31
CA LEU A 254 1.20 -1.46 3.26
C LEU A 254 1.08 -0.06 2.67
N LEU A 255 0.21 0.16 1.66
CA LEU A 255 0.02 1.48 1.07
C LEU A 255 -0.51 2.52 2.07
N GLY A 256 -1.39 2.09 3.00
CA GLY A 256 -1.84 2.95 4.09
C GLY A 256 -0.72 3.26 5.09
N GLY A 257 0.04 2.23 5.48
CA GLY A 257 1.16 2.34 6.41
C GLY A 257 2.30 3.23 5.90
N VAL A 258 2.55 3.21 4.59
CA VAL A 258 3.55 4.09 3.96
C VAL A 258 3.28 5.56 4.27
N ILE A 259 2.00 6.00 4.30
CA ILE A 259 1.65 7.39 4.61
C ILE A 259 2.12 7.78 6.01
N VAL A 260 1.85 6.93 6.99
CA VAL A 260 2.22 7.16 8.38
C VAL A 260 3.74 7.15 8.55
N VAL A 261 4.40 6.17 7.95
CA VAL A 261 5.84 5.96 8.09
C VAL A 261 6.65 7.04 7.37
N GLU A 262 6.29 7.43 6.15
CA GLU A 262 6.95 8.51 5.43
C GLU A 262 6.86 9.83 6.19
N THR A 263 5.71 10.10 6.82
CA THR A 263 5.51 11.33 7.61
C THR A 263 6.34 11.31 8.90
N ILE A 264 6.30 10.21 9.67
CA ILE A 264 7.01 10.14 10.96
C ILE A 264 8.53 10.19 10.78
N PHE A 265 9.06 9.46 9.79
CA PHE A 265 10.50 9.38 9.54
C PHE A 265 11.02 10.49 8.61
N ASN A 266 10.15 11.44 8.20
CA ASN A 266 10.47 12.47 7.21
C ASN A 266 11.12 11.87 5.95
N TYR A 267 10.57 10.72 5.51
CA TYR A 267 11.05 10.06 4.31
C TYR A 267 10.48 10.77 3.07
N PRO A 268 11.32 11.19 2.12
CA PRO A 268 10.89 12.03 1.00
C PRO A 268 10.17 11.23 -0.10
N GLY A 269 9.04 10.64 0.24
CA GLY A 269 8.23 9.83 -0.64
C GLY A 269 6.99 10.55 -1.18
N LEU A 270 6.14 9.79 -1.90
CA LEU A 270 4.89 10.27 -2.50
C LEU A 270 3.83 10.58 -1.43
N ALA A 271 3.80 9.79 -0.35
CA ALA A 271 2.82 9.98 0.71
C ALA A 271 3.12 11.25 1.53
N SER A 272 4.40 11.52 1.84
CA SER A 272 4.77 12.78 2.47
C SER A 272 4.44 13.98 1.58
N LEU A 273 4.68 13.87 0.26
CA LEU A 273 4.29 14.90 -0.71
C LEU A 273 2.77 15.14 -0.70
N MET A 274 1.97 14.08 -0.60
CA MET A 274 0.51 14.20 -0.50
C MET A 274 0.07 14.92 0.79
N VAL A 275 0.71 14.63 1.93
CA VAL A 275 0.41 15.29 3.21
C VAL A 275 0.78 16.78 3.15
N ASP A 276 1.92 17.12 2.54
CA ASP A 276 2.33 18.50 2.29
C ASP A 276 1.32 19.22 1.37
N ALA A 277 0.86 18.56 0.31
CA ALA A 277 -0.14 19.09 -0.60
C ALA A 277 -1.48 19.38 0.11
N VAL A 278 -1.93 18.50 1.00
CA VAL A 278 -3.14 18.73 1.82
C VAL A 278 -2.97 19.96 2.71
N SER A 279 -1.81 20.08 3.36
CA SER A 279 -1.50 21.21 4.24
C SER A 279 -1.48 22.54 3.48
N ASN A 280 -0.97 22.53 2.24
CA ASN A 280 -0.89 23.70 1.35
C ASN A 280 -2.13 23.89 0.46
N ARG A 281 -3.14 23.02 0.57
CA ARG A 281 -4.37 23.03 -0.27
C ARG A 281 -4.09 23.00 -1.77
N ASP A 282 -3.08 22.25 -2.16
CA ASP A 282 -2.69 22.07 -3.55
C ASP A 282 -3.54 20.98 -4.21
N PHE A 283 -4.73 21.37 -4.71
CA PHE A 283 -5.72 20.42 -5.20
C PHE A 283 -5.24 19.54 -6.34
N PRO A 284 -4.56 20.04 -7.40
CA PRO A 284 -4.06 19.17 -8.46
C PRO A 284 -3.09 18.12 -7.93
N LEU A 285 -2.19 18.50 -7.02
CA LEU A 285 -1.22 17.58 -6.41
C LEU A 285 -1.90 16.55 -5.52
N ILE A 286 -2.90 16.96 -4.69
CA ILE A 286 -3.70 16.03 -3.87
C ILE A 286 -4.40 15.00 -4.77
N GLN A 287 -5.08 15.47 -5.82
CA GLN A 287 -5.84 14.62 -6.74
C GLN A 287 -4.93 13.60 -7.42
N ALA A 288 -3.79 14.03 -7.92
CA ALA A 288 -2.83 13.17 -8.60
C ALA A 288 -2.21 12.12 -7.65
N CYS A 289 -1.72 12.53 -6.48
CA CYS A 289 -1.15 11.60 -5.49
C CYS A 289 -2.19 10.58 -5.02
N THR A 290 -3.40 11.02 -4.68
CA THR A 290 -4.48 10.13 -4.21
C THR A 290 -4.88 9.15 -5.30
N LEU A 291 -4.98 9.60 -6.56
CA LEU A 291 -5.30 8.72 -7.68
C LEU A 291 -4.22 7.64 -7.90
N ILE A 292 -2.94 8.00 -7.77
CA ILE A 292 -1.83 7.04 -7.88
C ILE A 292 -1.91 5.98 -6.78
N PHE A 293 -2.18 6.36 -5.52
CA PHE A 293 -2.42 5.40 -4.45
C PHE A 293 -3.61 4.50 -4.72
N CYS A 294 -4.71 5.04 -5.24
CA CYS A 294 -5.88 4.26 -5.63
C CYS A 294 -5.58 3.28 -6.77
N ILE A 295 -4.83 3.70 -7.79
CA ILE A 295 -4.40 2.83 -8.88
C ILE A 295 -3.51 1.70 -8.34
N ALA A 296 -2.55 2.00 -7.48
CA ALA A 296 -1.68 1.01 -6.86
C ALA A 296 -2.49 -0.01 -6.03
N TYR A 297 -3.42 0.47 -5.20
CA TYR A 297 -4.32 -0.37 -4.41
C TYR A 297 -5.17 -1.29 -5.28
N LEU A 298 -5.87 -0.73 -6.26
CA LEU A 298 -6.75 -1.49 -7.16
C LEU A 298 -5.95 -2.49 -8.02
N THR A 299 -4.72 -2.15 -8.39
CA THR A 299 -3.83 -3.08 -9.11
C THR A 299 -3.46 -4.28 -8.23
N LEU A 300 -3.11 -4.06 -6.96
CA LEU A 300 -2.82 -5.14 -6.02
C LEU A 300 -4.04 -6.04 -5.80
N VAL A 301 -5.23 -5.47 -5.61
CA VAL A 301 -6.48 -6.21 -5.47
C VAL A 301 -6.79 -7.01 -6.74
N LEU A 302 -6.63 -6.40 -7.92
CA LEU A 302 -6.81 -7.08 -9.20
C LEU A 302 -5.84 -8.27 -9.35
N LEU A 303 -4.56 -8.08 -9.00
CA LEU A 303 -3.58 -9.16 -9.02
C LEU A 303 -3.95 -10.30 -8.06
N ALA A 304 -4.47 -9.98 -6.85
CA ALA A 304 -5.00 -10.97 -5.92
C ALA A 304 -6.14 -11.79 -6.51
N ASP A 305 -7.12 -11.11 -7.09
CA ASP A 305 -8.26 -11.74 -7.74
C ASP A 305 -7.81 -12.65 -8.89
N LEU A 306 -6.88 -12.17 -9.73
CA LEU A 306 -6.34 -12.97 -10.83
C LEU A 306 -5.58 -14.19 -10.35
N CYS A 307 -4.74 -14.05 -9.32
CA CYS A 307 -4.05 -15.17 -8.68
C CYS A 307 -5.05 -16.19 -8.13
N SER A 308 -6.10 -15.74 -7.46
CA SER A 308 -7.15 -16.61 -6.92
C SER A 308 -7.89 -17.38 -8.02
N ILE A 309 -8.26 -16.69 -9.13
CA ILE A 309 -8.92 -17.32 -10.27
C ILE A 309 -8.01 -18.36 -10.94
N VAL A 310 -6.75 -18.03 -11.18
CA VAL A 310 -5.79 -18.92 -11.85
C VAL A 310 -5.43 -20.12 -10.97
N SER A 311 -5.34 -19.92 -9.65
CA SER A 311 -4.99 -20.99 -8.68
C SER A 311 -6.16 -21.92 -8.36
N ASN A 312 -7.39 -21.59 -8.77
CA ASN A 312 -8.56 -22.43 -8.47
C ASN A 312 -8.81 -23.49 -9.57
N PRO A 313 -8.52 -24.78 -9.34
CA PRO A 313 -8.73 -25.83 -10.34
C PRO A 313 -10.20 -26.01 -10.75
N ARG A 314 -11.15 -25.67 -9.85
CA ARG A 314 -12.59 -25.81 -10.08
C ARG A 314 -13.13 -24.83 -11.12
N LEU A 315 -12.39 -23.75 -11.41
CA LEU A 315 -12.76 -22.78 -12.44
C LEU A 315 -12.18 -23.11 -13.82
N ARG A 316 -11.41 -24.20 -13.92
CA ARG A 316 -10.80 -24.66 -15.17
C ARG A 316 -11.67 -25.71 -15.91
N THR A 317 -12.65 -26.25 -15.25
CA THR A 317 -13.67 -27.17 -15.81
C THR A 317 -14.94 -26.40 -16.05
#